data_d4826446e9d8693bf512740c388c6449
#
_entry.id   d4826446e9d8693bf512740c388c6449
#
_cell.length_a   1.000
_cell.length_b   1.000
_cell.length_c   1.000
_cell.angle_alpha   90.00
_cell.angle_beta   90.00
_cell.angle_gamma   90.00
#
_symmetry.space_group_name_H-M   'P 1'
#
loop_
_entity.id
_entity.type
_entity.pdbx_description
1 polymer ?
#
loop_
_entity_poly.entity_id
_entity_poly.type
_entity_poly.pdbx_seq_one_letter_code
_entity_poly.pdbx_strand_id
1 'polypeptide(L)'
;MKSTVAIIALILVSLTYSHAQDFIVKNNDDVIRGTIKGTDYFSVFISANDEADVILPAKDVKNFFWNGNSYVSKGFANKKNFEYRFVKVMEMGSVNLYSFGGETLIPVQKEKKVKFRPTIGIGTGIGGYGGMGMGGGISIGGGNRSDVPERSAGAPVVRYFIEKPGTGPLQEIPMKAITEDARKTEVKTILLQKLGDQVQLKLKVEANTELNSRDVIELVKEYNSIKK
;
A
#
# COMPACT_ATOMS: atom_id res chain seq x y z
N MET A 1 -0.24 -38.42 -37.81
CA MET A 1 -1.27 -37.62 -37.15
C MET A 1 -1.32 -37.78 -35.61
N LYS A 2 -1.19 -38.98 -35.05
CA LYS A 2 -1.22 -39.17 -33.55
C LYS A 2 -0.01 -38.53 -32.85
N SER A 3 1.18 -38.54 -33.46
CA SER A 3 2.40 -37.91 -32.87
C SER A 3 2.33 -36.38 -32.88
N THR A 4 1.75 -35.74 -33.89
CA THR A 4 1.61 -34.28 -33.95
C THR A 4 0.63 -33.75 -32.92
N VAL A 5 -0.46 -34.46 -32.63
CA VAL A 5 -1.43 -34.11 -31.59
C VAL A 5 -0.78 -34.21 -30.20
N ALA A 6 0.06 -35.22 -29.97
CA ALA A 6 0.75 -35.37 -28.68
C ALA A 6 1.77 -34.22 -28.43
N ILE A 7 2.48 -33.77 -29.46
CA ILE A 7 3.43 -32.66 -29.36
C ILE A 7 2.70 -31.34 -29.07
N ILE A 8 1.56 -31.08 -29.72
CA ILE A 8 0.76 -29.90 -29.50
C ILE A 8 0.17 -29.90 -28.06
N ALA A 9 -0.30 -31.05 -27.58
CA ALA A 9 -0.79 -31.18 -26.22
C ALA A 9 0.32 -30.94 -25.18
N LEU A 10 1.55 -31.40 -25.44
CA LEU A 10 2.70 -31.19 -24.55
C LEU A 10 3.09 -29.68 -24.47
N ILE A 11 3.06 -29.00 -25.62
CA ILE A 11 3.34 -27.54 -25.69
C ILE A 11 2.25 -26.74 -24.95
N LEU A 12 0.97 -27.11 -25.07
CA LEU A 12 -0.14 -26.47 -24.36
C LEU A 12 -0.02 -26.63 -22.83
N VAL A 13 0.43 -27.78 -22.36
CA VAL A 13 0.63 -28.03 -20.91
C VAL A 13 1.79 -27.21 -20.37
N SER A 14 2.85 -26.98 -21.14
CA SER A 14 4.01 -26.19 -20.68
C SER A 14 3.73 -24.69 -20.56
N LEU A 15 2.69 -24.16 -21.21
CA LEU A 15 2.33 -22.74 -21.15
C LEU A 15 1.54 -22.35 -19.88
N THR A 16 1.07 -23.32 -19.11
CA THR A 16 0.21 -23.05 -17.94
C THR A 16 0.96 -22.73 -16.65
N TYR A 17 2.28 -22.84 -16.61
CA TYR A 17 3.10 -22.63 -15.39
C TYR A 17 3.84 -21.30 -15.32
N SER A 18 3.40 -20.28 -16.06
CA SER A 18 3.95 -18.94 -15.90
C SER A 18 3.34 -18.24 -14.67
N HIS A 19 3.77 -18.63 -13.47
CA HIS A 19 3.53 -17.82 -12.30
C HIS A 19 4.36 -16.54 -12.42
N ALA A 20 3.69 -15.40 -12.56
CA ALA A 20 4.35 -14.11 -12.42
C ALA A 20 4.93 -14.04 -11.00
N GLN A 21 6.24 -14.24 -10.90
CA GLN A 21 6.94 -14.21 -9.61
C GLN A 21 6.96 -12.79 -9.08
N ASP A 22 6.61 -12.64 -7.80
CA ASP A 22 6.73 -11.36 -7.12
C ASP A 22 8.20 -10.91 -7.10
N PHE A 23 8.43 -9.61 -7.23
CA PHE A 23 9.77 -9.04 -7.16
C PHE A 23 9.76 -7.63 -6.58
N ILE A 24 10.87 -7.25 -5.99
CA ILE A 24 11.11 -5.92 -5.44
C ILE A 24 12.36 -5.35 -6.13
N VAL A 25 12.25 -4.11 -6.59
CA VAL A 25 13.38 -3.34 -7.12
C VAL A 25 13.77 -2.29 -6.09
N LYS A 26 15.00 -2.34 -5.61
CA LYS A 26 15.57 -1.34 -4.70
C LYS A 26 15.98 -0.05 -5.43
N ASN A 27 16.28 0.99 -4.69
CA ASN A 27 16.73 2.27 -5.26
C ASN A 27 18.07 2.18 -6.00
N ASN A 28 18.91 1.21 -5.66
CA ASN A 28 20.17 0.91 -6.36
C ASN A 28 19.99 -0.04 -7.56
N ASP A 29 18.74 -0.26 -7.99
CA ASP A 29 18.32 -1.15 -9.06
C ASP A 29 18.58 -2.67 -8.82
N ASP A 30 18.97 -3.07 -7.60
CA ASP A 30 18.99 -4.47 -7.19
C ASP A 30 17.59 -5.06 -7.20
N VAL A 31 17.45 -6.28 -7.73
CA VAL A 31 16.18 -6.99 -7.80
C VAL A 31 16.18 -8.17 -6.84
N ILE A 32 15.24 -8.16 -5.91
CA ILE A 32 14.96 -9.30 -5.01
C ILE A 32 13.73 -10.04 -5.55
N ARG A 33 13.88 -11.34 -5.81
CA ARG A 33 12.80 -12.23 -6.24
C ARG A 33 12.39 -13.11 -5.07
N GLY A 34 11.09 -13.39 -4.94
CA GLY A 34 10.58 -14.22 -3.85
C GLY A 34 9.06 -14.14 -3.75
N THR A 35 8.52 -14.54 -2.63
CA THR A 35 7.10 -14.42 -2.33
C THR A 35 6.86 -13.21 -1.43
N ILE A 36 6.16 -12.20 -1.94
CA ILE A 36 5.75 -11.05 -1.13
C ILE A 36 4.59 -11.47 -0.24
N LYS A 37 4.78 -11.35 1.08
CA LYS A 37 3.77 -11.72 2.09
C LYS A 37 2.79 -10.60 2.39
N GLY A 38 3.17 -9.35 2.11
CA GLY A 38 2.31 -8.20 2.31
C GLY A 38 3.08 -6.88 2.37
N THR A 39 2.32 -5.82 2.57
CA THR A 39 2.84 -4.48 2.80
C THR A 39 1.91 -3.72 3.74
N ASP A 40 2.46 -2.82 4.54
CA ASP A 40 1.73 -1.86 5.37
C ASP A 40 1.75 -0.45 4.77
N TYR A 41 2.06 -0.34 3.48
CA TYR A 41 2.34 0.87 2.72
C TYR A 41 3.62 1.62 3.10
N PHE A 42 4.23 1.33 4.23
CA PHE A 42 5.52 1.90 4.66
C PHE A 42 6.67 0.93 4.46
N SER A 43 6.35 -0.36 4.45
CA SER A 43 7.30 -1.46 4.29
C SER A 43 6.68 -2.57 3.44
N VAL A 44 7.51 -3.33 2.75
CA VAL A 44 7.13 -4.55 2.04
C VAL A 44 7.87 -5.74 2.64
N PHE A 45 7.19 -6.86 2.76
CA PHE A 45 7.66 -8.11 3.37
C PHE A 45 7.83 -9.16 2.29
N ILE A 46 9.03 -9.68 2.14
CA ILE A 46 9.35 -10.70 1.16
C ILE A 46 10.09 -11.87 1.81
N SER A 47 9.71 -13.08 1.46
CA SER A 47 10.46 -14.29 1.72
C SER A 47 11.22 -14.66 0.44
N ALA A 48 12.53 -14.61 0.48
CA ALA A 48 13.39 -14.98 -0.63
C ALA A 48 13.87 -16.40 -0.41
N ASN A 49 13.47 -17.35 -1.30
CA ASN A 49 14.01 -18.70 -1.41
C ASN A 49 14.25 -19.44 -0.07
N ASP A 50 13.24 -19.55 0.79
CA ASP A 50 13.30 -20.19 2.10
C ASP A 50 14.28 -19.55 3.12
N GLU A 51 14.81 -18.37 2.82
CA GLU A 51 15.55 -17.55 3.77
C GLU A 51 14.60 -16.79 4.71
N ALA A 52 15.16 -16.22 5.77
CA ALA A 52 14.41 -15.41 6.73
C ALA A 52 13.68 -14.24 6.03
N ASP A 53 12.46 -13.96 6.48
CA ASP A 53 11.66 -12.85 5.96
C ASP A 53 12.42 -11.52 6.03
N VAL A 54 12.49 -10.83 4.91
CA VAL A 54 13.14 -9.52 4.81
C VAL A 54 12.09 -8.43 4.78
N ILE A 55 12.29 -7.40 5.60
CA ILE A 55 11.44 -6.21 5.68
C ILE A 55 12.17 -5.05 5.02
N LEU A 56 11.59 -4.48 3.98
CA LEU A 56 12.18 -3.36 3.24
C LEU A 56 11.30 -2.12 3.38
N PRO A 57 11.81 -1.02 3.97
CA PRO A 57 11.05 0.21 4.08
C PRO A 57 10.88 0.90 2.72
N ALA A 58 9.78 1.62 2.54
CA ALA A 58 9.45 2.29 1.28
C ALA A 58 10.53 3.26 0.79
N LYS A 59 11.30 3.85 1.70
CA LYS A 59 12.42 4.76 1.35
C LYS A 59 13.57 4.06 0.60
N ASP A 60 13.73 2.74 0.76
CA ASP A 60 14.83 1.96 0.18
C ASP A 60 14.41 1.15 -1.05
N VAL A 61 13.12 1.19 -1.39
CA VAL A 61 12.50 0.47 -2.50
C VAL A 61 12.00 1.45 -3.55
N LYS A 62 12.32 1.18 -4.82
CA LYS A 62 11.84 1.93 -5.98
C LYS A 62 10.42 1.50 -6.38
N ASN A 63 10.24 0.19 -6.57
CA ASN A 63 8.95 -0.41 -6.90
C ASN A 63 8.93 -1.90 -6.55
N PHE A 64 7.74 -2.48 -6.55
CA PHE A 64 7.55 -3.93 -6.49
C PHE A 64 6.29 -4.37 -7.25
N PHE A 65 6.28 -5.64 -7.65
CA PHE A 65 5.13 -6.29 -8.27
C PHE A 65 4.60 -7.37 -7.33
N TRP A 66 3.31 -7.31 -7.02
CA TRP A 66 2.66 -8.21 -6.09
C TRP A 66 1.19 -8.42 -6.45
N ASN A 67 0.72 -9.68 -6.44
CA ASN A 67 -0.67 -10.04 -6.76
C ASN A 67 -1.19 -9.40 -8.06
N GLY A 68 -0.37 -9.39 -9.12
CA GLY A 68 -0.76 -8.83 -10.41
C GLY A 68 -0.78 -7.29 -10.46
N ASN A 69 -0.35 -6.60 -9.40
CA ASN A 69 -0.35 -5.15 -9.30
C ASN A 69 1.07 -4.60 -9.14
N SER A 70 1.32 -3.44 -9.73
CA SER A 70 2.57 -2.71 -9.55
C SER A 70 2.40 -1.65 -8.48
N TYR A 71 3.39 -1.56 -7.60
CA TYR A 71 3.48 -0.56 -6.54
C TYR A 71 4.78 0.23 -6.70
N VAL A 72 4.71 1.53 -6.47
CA VAL A 72 5.88 2.42 -6.50
C VAL A 72 6.00 3.17 -5.20
N SER A 73 7.24 3.45 -4.80
CA SER A 73 7.50 4.31 -3.65
C SER A 73 7.39 5.77 -4.06
N LYS A 74 6.60 6.55 -3.32
CA LYS A 74 6.44 7.99 -3.51
C LYS A 74 6.65 8.73 -2.21
N GLY A 75 7.28 9.91 -2.30
CA GLY A 75 7.44 10.81 -1.18
C GLY A 75 6.20 11.65 -0.95
N PHE A 76 5.74 11.69 0.28
CA PHE A 76 4.61 12.51 0.72
C PHE A 76 5.12 13.57 1.69
N ALA A 77 4.96 14.83 1.31
CA ALA A 77 5.25 15.96 2.18
C ALA A 77 3.98 16.31 2.97
N ASN A 78 4.03 16.22 4.29
CA ASN A 78 3.04 16.79 5.17
C ASN A 78 3.70 17.99 5.90
N LYS A 79 2.89 18.94 6.40
CA LYS A 79 3.36 20.21 7.00
C LYS A 79 4.52 20.09 7.99
N LYS A 80 4.74 18.91 8.58
CA LYS A 80 5.77 18.65 9.60
C LYS A 80 6.76 17.53 9.25
N ASN A 81 6.39 16.61 8.32
CA ASN A 81 7.18 15.41 8.05
C ASN A 81 7.18 15.10 6.55
N PHE A 82 8.29 14.54 6.09
CA PHE A 82 8.39 13.91 4.78
C PHE A 82 8.53 12.40 4.98
N GLU A 83 7.68 11.63 4.30
CA GLU A 83 7.69 10.17 4.43
C GLU A 83 7.50 9.49 3.07
N TYR A 84 8.12 8.34 2.89
CA TYR A 84 7.90 7.50 1.72
C TYR A 84 6.79 6.50 1.99
N ARG A 85 5.93 6.30 0.99
CA ARG A 85 4.84 5.32 1.02
C ARG A 85 4.73 4.61 -0.31
N PHE A 86 4.28 3.37 -0.27
CA PHE A 86 3.90 2.65 -1.47
C PHE A 86 2.51 3.05 -1.94
N VAL A 87 2.39 3.30 -3.23
CA VAL A 87 1.13 3.55 -3.92
C VAL A 87 0.99 2.57 -5.07
N LYS A 88 -0.23 2.09 -5.30
CA LYS A 88 -0.55 1.21 -6.42
C LYS A 88 -0.64 2.01 -7.70
N VAL A 89 -0.01 1.52 -8.74
CA VAL A 89 -0.07 2.12 -10.08
C VAL A 89 -1.40 1.75 -10.72
N MET A 90 -2.20 2.76 -11.06
CA MET A 90 -3.46 2.60 -11.80
C MET A 90 -3.24 2.83 -13.29
N GLU A 91 -2.44 3.84 -13.65
CA GLU A 91 -2.06 4.14 -15.03
C GLU A 91 -0.68 4.81 -15.03
N MET A 92 0.15 4.50 -16.03
CA MET A 92 1.48 5.05 -16.18
C MET A 92 1.73 5.50 -17.62
N GLY A 93 2.26 6.72 -17.77
CA GLY A 93 2.53 7.31 -19.09
C GLY A 93 2.98 8.76 -18.98
N SER A 94 2.54 9.60 -19.90
CA SER A 94 2.77 11.04 -19.84
C SER A 94 2.12 11.69 -18.61
N VAL A 95 1.06 11.07 -18.09
CA VAL A 95 0.46 11.35 -16.77
C VAL A 95 0.33 10.02 -16.03
N ASN A 96 0.76 10.00 -14.78
CA ASN A 96 0.68 8.85 -13.91
C ASN A 96 -0.48 9.00 -12.94
N LEU A 97 -1.24 7.92 -12.74
CA LEU A 97 -2.32 7.84 -11.77
C LEU A 97 -2.03 6.72 -10.77
N TYR A 98 -2.18 7.03 -9.51
CA TYR A 98 -1.94 6.11 -8.41
C TYR A 98 -3.14 6.01 -7.47
N SER A 99 -3.27 4.89 -6.78
CA SER A 99 -4.20 4.75 -5.66
C SER A 99 -3.48 4.36 -4.37
N PHE A 100 -4.05 4.76 -3.23
CA PHE A 100 -3.56 4.47 -1.90
C PHE A 100 -4.72 4.07 -0.99
N GLY A 101 -4.60 2.96 -0.28
CA GLY A 101 -5.68 2.43 0.54
C GLY A 101 -6.62 1.50 -0.26
N GLY A 102 -7.72 1.09 0.35
CA GLY A 102 -8.77 0.27 -0.29
C GLY A 102 -8.54 -1.23 -0.30
N GLU A 103 -7.32 -1.70 -0.13
CA GLU A 103 -7.00 -3.12 0.01
C GLU A 103 -6.65 -3.43 1.47
N THR A 104 -7.14 -4.54 1.98
CA THR A 104 -6.69 -5.06 3.28
C THR A 104 -5.33 -5.68 3.04
N LEU A 105 -4.30 -4.89 3.24
CA LEU A 105 -2.93 -5.39 3.24
C LEU A 105 -2.75 -6.23 4.49
N ILE A 106 -2.12 -7.39 4.37
CA ILE A 106 -1.90 -8.29 5.50
C ILE A 106 -1.11 -7.49 6.55
N PRO A 107 -1.67 -7.23 7.74
CA PRO A 107 -0.91 -6.52 8.77
C PRO A 107 0.25 -7.42 9.16
N VAL A 108 1.45 -6.88 9.03
CA VAL A 108 2.62 -7.54 9.59
C VAL A 108 2.39 -7.70 11.08
N GLN A 109 2.37 -8.93 11.53
CA GLN A 109 2.41 -9.19 12.97
C GLN A 109 3.76 -8.66 13.48
N LYS A 110 3.76 -7.45 14.01
CA LYS A 110 4.88 -6.97 14.82
C LYS A 110 5.00 -7.98 15.96
N GLU A 111 6.10 -8.72 15.98
CA GLU A 111 6.41 -9.59 17.10
C GLU A 111 6.20 -8.77 18.37
N LYS A 112 5.26 -9.22 19.21
CA LYS A 112 5.04 -8.61 20.52
C LYS A 112 6.33 -8.79 21.29
N LYS A 113 7.17 -7.75 21.37
CA LYS A 113 8.29 -7.74 22.30
C LYS A 113 7.71 -7.90 23.68
N VAL A 114 7.76 -9.10 24.22
CA VAL A 114 7.36 -9.39 25.59
C VAL A 114 8.34 -8.62 26.48
N LYS A 115 7.90 -7.47 26.97
CA LYS A 115 8.66 -6.73 27.97
C LYS A 115 8.51 -7.46 29.28
N PHE A 116 9.46 -8.30 29.63
CA PHE A 116 9.60 -8.81 30.97
C PHE A 116 9.86 -7.62 31.90
N ARG A 117 8.89 -7.25 32.69
CA ARG A 117 9.08 -6.36 33.83
C ARG A 117 9.08 -7.24 35.07
N PRO A 118 10.22 -7.50 35.71
CA PRO A 118 10.23 -8.14 37.00
C PRO A 118 9.58 -7.18 38.00
N THR A 119 8.38 -7.49 38.45
CA THR A 119 7.72 -6.76 39.52
C THR A 119 8.09 -7.44 40.84
N ILE A 120 9.00 -6.86 41.58
CA ILE A 120 9.24 -7.30 42.97
C ILE A 120 8.13 -6.66 43.80
N GLY A 121 7.08 -7.41 44.08
CA GLY A 121 6.02 -7.00 44.96
C GLY A 121 6.45 -7.23 46.41
N ILE A 122 6.79 -6.21 47.15
CA ILE A 122 6.89 -6.27 48.61
C ILE A 122 5.46 -6.14 49.14
N GLY A 123 4.80 -7.23 49.36
CA GLY A 123 3.50 -7.27 50.03
C GLY A 123 3.69 -7.22 51.54
N THR A 124 3.43 -6.05 52.16
CA THR A 124 3.27 -5.94 53.61
C THR A 124 1.85 -6.40 53.97
N GLY A 125 1.67 -7.70 54.18
CA GLY A 125 0.45 -8.25 54.77
C GLY A 125 0.46 -7.99 56.27
N ILE A 126 -0.38 -7.06 56.75
CA ILE A 126 -0.72 -6.89 58.18
C ILE A 126 -1.75 -7.96 58.49
N GLY A 127 -1.37 -8.98 59.20
CA GLY A 127 -2.30 -10.01 59.73
C GLY A 127 -1.63 -11.20 60.33
N GLY A 128 -1.34 -11.17 61.60
CA GLY A 128 -1.32 -12.28 62.57
C GLY A 128 -0.36 -13.43 62.41
N TYR A 129 0.59 -13.53 63.35
CA TYR A 129 1.38 -14.70 63.75
C TYR A 129 2.29 -15.40 62.75
N GLY A 130 3.55 -15.04 62.77
CA GLY A 130 4.67 -15.98 62.65
C GLY A 130 4.87 -16.58 61.26
N GLY A 131 5.66 -15.94 60.38
CA GLY A 131 6.17 -16.61 59.22
C GLY A 131 6.67 -15.63 58.17
N MET A 132 7.97 -15.31 58.15
CA MET A 132 8.62 -14.59 57.05
C MET A 132 8.74 -15.56 55.87
N GLY A 133 7.76 -15.55 54.97
CA GLY A 133 7.77 -16.27 53.71
C GLY A 133 8.15 -15.33 52.56
N MET A 134 9.37 -15.40 52.07
CA MET A 134 9.79 -14.75 50.84
C MET A 134 9.24 -15.57 49.67
N GLY A 135 8.02 -15.26 49.23
CA GLY A 135 7.37 -15.89 48.09
C GLY A 135 7.60 -15.02 46.84
N GLY A 136 8.58 -15.38 46.03
CA GLY A 136 8.74 -14.82 44.68
C GLY A 136 7.66 -15.34 43.77
N GLY A 137 6.54 -14.60 43.63
CA GLY A 137 5.48 -14.91 42.66
C GLY A 137 5.79 -14.27 41.33
N ILE A 138 5.97 -15.09 40.29
CA ILE A 138 5.98 -14.60 38.90
C ILE A 138 4.52 -14.44 38.49
N SER A 139 4.00 -13.23 38.49
CA SER A 139 2.69 -12.98 37.93
C SER A 139 2.86 -12.66 36.43
N ILE A 140 2.40 -13.58 35.58
CA ILE A 140 2.23 -13.32 34.16
C ILE A 140 0.94 -12.52 34.01
N GLY A 141 1.04 -11.21 34.22
CA GLY A 141 -0.06 -10.27 34.00
C GLY A 141 -0.27 -10.05 32.52
N GLY A 142 -1.17 -10.78 31.90
CA GLY A 142 -1.75 -10.47 30.61
C GLY A 142 -2.62 -9.21 30.73
N GLY A 143 -2.00 -8.04 30.84
CA GLY A 143 -2.68 -6.75 30.74
C GLY A 143 -3.02 -6.47 29.30
N ASN A 144 -4.23 -6.84 28.90
CA ASN A 144 -4.83 -6.47 27.64
C ASN A 144 -5.22 -4.99 27.73
N ARG A 145 -4.26 -4.07 27.56
CA ARG A 145 -4.49 -2.69 27.14
C ARG A 145 -3.86 -2.55 25.77
N SER A 146 -4.65 -2.88 24.78
CA SER A 146 -4.47 -2.46 23.41
C SER A 146 -4.73 -0.97 23.32
N ASP A 147 -3.70 -0.15 23.64
CA ASP A 147 -3.63 1.23 23.14
C ASP A 147 -3.23 1.19 21.63
N VAL A 148 -3.91 0.36 20.89
CA VAL A 148 -4.08 0.54 19.46
C VAL A 148 -5.33 1.39 19.37
N PRO A 149 -5.27 2.63 18.86
CA PRO A 149 -6.50 3.34 18.56
C PRO A 149 -7.29 2.43 17.62
N GLU A 150 -8.42 1.93 18.10
CA GLU A 150 -9.42 1.27 17.28
C GLU A 150 -9.77 2.24 16.16
N ARG A 151 -9.06 2.11 15.04
CA ARG A 151 -9.51 2.74 13.81
C ARG A 151 -10.84 2.07 13.53
N SER A 152 -11.90 2.79 13.81
CA SER A 152 -13.26 2.48 13.41
C SER A 152 -13.20 1.84 12.03
N ALA A 153 -13.69 0.61 11.93
CA ALA A 153 -13.72 -0.20 10.71
C ALA A 153 -14.75 0.37 9.71
N GLY A 154 -14.52 1.62 9.29
CA GLY A 154 -15.07 2.13 8.04
C GLY A 154 -14.30 1.47 6.91
N ALA A 155 -14.97 1.07 5.84
CA ALA A 155 -14.33 0.53 4.66
C ALA A 155 -13.10 1.40 4.29
N PRO A 156 -11.94 0.80 4.04
CA PRO A 156 -10.71 1.55 3.81
C PRO A 156 -10.90 2.49 2.62
N VAL A 157 -10.75 3.80 2.90
CA VAL A 157 -10.98 4.84 1.90
C VAL A 157 -9.85 4.82 0.90
N VAL A 158 -10.20 4.57 -0.38
CA VAL A 158 -9.25 4.71 -1.48
C VAL A 158 -9.02 6.19 -1.74
N ARG A 159 -7.75 6.60 -1.80
CA ARG A 159 -7.31 7.93 -2.22
C ARG A 159 -6.61 7.83 -3.56
N TYR A 160 -6.81 8.81 -4.43
CA TYR A 160 -6.20 8.84 -5.74
C TYR A 160 -5.22 10.01 -5.83
N PHE A 161 -4.12 9.76 -6.55
CA PHE A 161 -3.06 10.74 -6.74
C PHE A 161 -2.68 10.80 -8.20
N ILE A 162 -2.47 12.02 -8.73
CA ILE A 162 -2.08 12.26 -10.10
C ILE A 162 -0.73 12.99 -10.15
N GLU A 163 0.11 12.59 -11.08
CA GLU A 163 1.42 13.18 -11.33
C GLU A 163 1.64 13.33 -12.83
N LYS A 164 1.99 14.53 -13.28
CA LYS A 164 2.51 14.75 -14.63
C LYS A 164 4.00 15.05 -14.48
N PRO A 165 4.90 14.12 -14.88
CA PRO A 165 6.34 14.30 -14.72
C PRO A 165 6.80 15.67 -15.26
N GLY A 166 7.64 16.35 -14.48
CA GLY A 166 8.13 17.68 -14.84
C GLY A 166 7.19 18.86 -14.56
N THR A 167 5.95 18.64 -14.07
CA THR A 167 4.98 19.72 -13.80
C THR A 167 4.65 19.95 -12.33
N GLY A 168 5.43 19.40 -11.42
CA GLY A 168 5.23 19.58 -9.98
C GLY A 168 5.04 18.27 -9.21
N PRO A 169 4.73 18.36 -7.93
CA PRO A 169 4.62 17.21 -7.04
C PRO A 169 3.38 16.36 -7.34
N LEU A 170 3.39 15.17 -6.73
CA LEU A 170 2.23 14.30 -6.64
C LEU A 170 1.05 15.04 -5.99
N GLN A 171 -0.11 15.07 -6.65
CA GLN A 171 -1.29 15.79 -6.21
C GLN A 171 -2.44 14.83 -5.90
N GLU A 172 -3.06 14.97 -4.75
CA GLU A 172 -4.25 14.19 -4.39
C GLU A 172 -5.47 14.68 -5.17
N ILE A 173 -6.27 13.75 -5.68
CA ILE A 173 -7.57 14.02 -6.28
C ILE A 173 -8.63 13.77 -5.19
N PRO A 174 -9.37 14.79 -4.73
CA PRO A 174 -10.31 14.67 -3.61
C PRO A 174 -11.58 13.95 -4.06
N MET A 175 -11.60 12.61 -3.97
CA MET A 175 -12.81 11.83 -4.26
C MET A 175 -13.87 11.93 -3.16
N LYS A 176 -13.52 12.47 -1.98
CA LYS A 176 -14.42 12.78 -0.88
C LYS A 176 -14.13 14.21 -0.41
N ALA A 177 -15.12 15.06 -0.45
CA ALA A 177 -15.07 16.41 0.10
C ALA A 177 -16.28 16.67 0.98
N ILE A 178 -16.28 17.81 1.69
CA ILE A 178 -17.36 18.21 2.61
C ILE A 178 -18.67 18.42 1.85
N THR A 179 -18.60 18.97 0.63
CA THR A 179 -19.74 19.14 -0.26
C THR A 179 -19.44 18.58 -1.64
N GLU A 180 -20.49 18.12 -2.32
CA GLU A 180 -20.39 17.52 -3.65
C GLU A 180 -19.89 18.54 -4.69
N ASP A 181 -20.36 19.77 -4.63
CA ASP A 181 -19.98 20.81 -5.59
C ASP A 181 -18.53 21.27 -5.42
N ALA A 182 -18.04 21.41 -4.18
CA ALA A 182 -16.64 21.70 -3.93
C ALA A 182 -15.73 20.59 -4.45
N ARG A 183 -16.10 19.32 -4.24
CA ARG A 183 -15.40 18.15 -4.76
C ARG A 183 -15.31 18.21 -6.29
N LYS A 184 -16.44 18.39 -6.96
CA LYS A 184 -16.51 18.43 -8.43
C LYS A 184 -15.61 19.54 -9.00
N THR A 185 -15.67 20.73 -8.42
CA THR A 185 -14.87 21.87 -8.86
C THR A 185 -13.38 21.62 -8.70
N GLU A 186 -12.96 21.07 -7.56
CA GLU A 186 -11.56 20.79 -7.30
C GLU A 186 -11.03 19.65 -8.19
N VAL A 187 -11.77 18.56 -8.36
CA VAL A 187 -11.42 17.46 -9.27
C VAL A 187 -11.27 17.96 -10.71
N LYS A 188 -12.25 18.75 -11.20
CA LYS A 188 -12.17 19.37 -12.54
C LYS A 188 -10.93 20.24 -12.69
N THR A 189 -10.64 21.10 -11.73
CA THR A 189 -9.48 22.00 -11.75
C THR A 189 -8.18 21.19 -11.86
N ILE A 190 -8.02 20.14 -11.06
CA ILE A 190 -6.84 19.27 -11.10
C ILE A 190 -6.70 18.57 -12.46
N LEU A 191 -7.80 18.00 -12.96
CA LEU A 191 -7.77 17.31 -14.27
C LEU A 191 -7.48 18.27 -15.42
N LEU A 192 -8.08 19.46 -15.43
CA LEU A 192 -7.79 20.49 -16.44
C LEU A 192 -6.33 20.95 -16.38
N GLN A 193 -5.76 21.09 -15.20
CA GLN A 193 -4.34 21.44 -15.03
C GLN A 193 -3.40 20.34 -15.60
N LYS A 194 -3.76 19.06 -15.45
CA LYS A 194 -2.90 17.94 -15.87
C LYS A 194 -3.16 17.48 -17.31
N LEU A 195 -4.41 17.52 -17.78
CA LEU A 195 -4.84 16.95 -19.06
C LEU A 195 -5.26 18.03 -20.09
N GLY A 196 -5.37 19.30 -19.66
CA GLY A 196 -5.99 20.38 -20.46
C GLY A 196 -5.21 20.83 -21.69
N ASP A 197 -3.99 20.32 -21.90
CA ASP A 197 -3.24 20.52 -23.16
C ASP A 197 -3.83 19.70 -24.33
N GLN A 198 -4.77 18.77 -24.05
CA GLN A 198 -5.55 18.05 -25.06
C GLN A 198 -6.98 18.63 -25.13
N VAL A 199 -7.28 19.33 -26.22
CA VAL A 199 -8.58 20.04 -26.38
C VAL A 199 -9.78 19.11 -26.22
N GLN A 200 -9.71 17.90 -26.77
CA GLN A 200 -10.82 16.94 -26.68
C GLN A 200 -11.08 16.51 -25.24
N LEU A 201 -10.02 16.25 -24.47
CA LEU A 201 -10.14 15.86 -23.06
C LEU A 201 -10.58 17.02 -22.18
N LYS A 202 -10.12 18.23 -22.47
CA LYS A 202 -10.61 19.45 -21.81
C LYS A 202 -12.13 19.56 -21.92
N LEU A 203 -12.69 19.43 -23.13
CA LEU A 203 -14.15 19.48 -23.35
C LEU A 203 -14.87 18.34 -22.60
N LYS A 204 -14.32 17.12 -22.57
CA LYS A 204 -14.89 16.00 -21.82
C LYS A 204 -14.92 16.26 -20.32
N VAL A 205 -13.85 16.80 -19.74
CA VAL A 205 -13.78 17.15 -18.32
C VAL A 205 -14.77 18.27 -17.97
N GLU A 206 -14.90 19.29 -18.82
CA GLU A 206 -15.83 20.40 -18.63
C GLU A 206 -17.29 19.94 -18.70
N ALA A 207 -17.63 19.09 -19.67
CA ALA A 207 -18.99 18.58 -19.90
C ALA A 207 -19.43 17.56 -18.84
N ASN A 208 -18.50 16.85 -18.20
CA ASN A 208 -18.87 15.83 -17.22
C ASN A 208 -19.36 16.48 -15.92
N THR A 209 -20.59 16.14 -15.54
CA THR A 209 -21.23 16.66 -14.31
C THR A 209 -20.93 15.82 -13.08
N GLU A 210 -20.50 14.55 -13.26
CA GLU A 210 -20.25 13.61 -12.15
C GLU A 210 -18.94 12.84 -12.38
N LEU A 211 -17.81 13.48 -12.01
CA LEU A 211 -16.50 12.85 -12.09
C LEU A 211 -16.32 11.87 -10.90
N ASN A 212 -16.43 10.59 -11.18
CA ASN A 212 -16.12 9.52 -10.25
C ASN A 212 -14.72 8.94 -10.51
N SER A 213 -14.28 7.99 -9.68
CA SER A 213 -12.95 7.39 -9.82
C SER A 213 -12.73 6.64 -11.12
N ARG A 214 -13.77 6.03 -11.69
CA ARG A 214 -13.69 5.34 -12.99
C ARG A 214 -13.46 6.34 -14.11
N ASP A 215 -14.21 7.45 -14.11
CA ASP A 215 -14.06 8.50 -15.12
C ASP A 215 -12.64 9.09 -15.11
N VAL A 216 -12.08 9.31 -13.92
CA VAL A 216 -10.70 9.79 -13.78
C VAL A 216 -9.69 8.80 -14.38
N ILE A 217 -9.86 7.50 -14.10
CA ILE A 217 -8.98 6.45 -14.66
C ILE A 217 -9.07 6.45 -16.19
N GLU A 218 -10.29 6.50 -16.75
CA GLU A 218 -10.52 6.49 -18.20
C GLU A 218 -9.93 7.73 -18.89
N LEU A 219 -10.12 8.92 -18.31
CA LEU A 219 -9.55 10.17 -18.84
C LEU A 219 -8.02 10.15 -18.87
N VAL A 220 -7.37 9.66 -17.81
CA VAL A 220 -5.91 9.54 -17.76
C VAL A 220 -5.42 8.49 -18.76
N LYS A 221 -6.10 7.36 -18.89
CA LYS A 221 -5.78 6.32 -19.87
C LYS A 221 -5.91 6.84 -21.31
N GLU A 222 -6.98 7.57 -21.61
CA GLU A 222 -7.18 8.20 -22.92
C GLU A 222 -6.07 9.22 -23.20
N TYR A 223 -5.74 10.09 -22.24
CA TYR A 223 -4.64 11.03 -22.36
C TYR A 223 -3.33 10.36 -22.72
N ASN A 224 -2.98 9.29 -21.98
CA ASN A 224 -1.75 8.55 -22.22
C ASN A 224 -1.73 7.84 -23.58
N SER A 225 -2.91 7.44 -24.11
CA SER A 225 -3.02 6.83 -25.43
C SER A 225 -2.76 7.82 -26.57
N ILE A 226 -3.13 9.10 -26.39
CA ILE A 226 -2.91 10.17 -27.37
C ILE A 226 -1.43 10.60 -27.39
N LYS A 227 -0.74 10.52 -26.26
CA LYS A 227 0.65 11.00 -26.09
C LYS A 227 1.72 9.92 -26.34
N LYS A 228 1.32 8.73 -26.74
CA LYS A 228 2.25 7.68 -27.21
C LYS A 228 2.74 8.02 -28.62
#